data_a2d638478c7e316bea9e5e17f2751ee9
#
_entry.id   a2d638478c7e316bea9e5e17f2751ee9
#
_cell.length_a   1.000
_cell.length_b   1.000
_cell.length_c   1.000
_cell.angle_alpha   90.00
_cell.angle_beta   90.00
_cell.angle_gamma   90.00
#
_symmetry.space_group_name_H-M   'P 1'
#
loop_
_entity.id
_entity.type
_entity.pdbx_description
1 polymer ?
#
loop_
_entity_poly.entity_id
_entity_poly.type
_entity_poly.pdbx_seq_one_letter_code
_entity_poly.pdbx_strand_id
1 'polypeptide(L)'
;MGRPYNRLVVDGPTRREVERRFRQVEDVRDRRRLETVRLACTGQHSLEQIADTVGCSRAAVQIWLGKFKREGLKGLLVRRKPGASKSPLQEPPIQQALSQELAAGNFRTAGQVARWLEQRFGVKRSAKSLYYWLKRCGAVLRVPRPVHLKKDPQAAEAFVAGLEAKLRALPLKPGRPVRVWVQDEGRFGLHTIVRRCWGLRGVRVVKTHQKKYQWGYLYGALEIGTGRTEALFMPHAALEVSEAFLKHLAQSDPAAEHVVIWDGAGFHQKSGTHALPDRVHVVQLPGYSPELNPIEKLWDVLKDGLCNRLFHSMEELWQALCRELEPFYQPARVHQLLGHSPLLACANASSNQ
;
A
#
# COMPACT_ATOMS: atom_id res chain seq x y z
N MET A 1 27.62 -18.33 63.12
CA MET A 1 27.88 -17.01 62.47
C MET A 1 28.96 -17.21 61.41
N GLY A 2 28.72 -16.85 60.12
CA GLY A 2 29.71 -16.96 59.06
C GLY A 2 30.89 -15.99 59.29
N ARG A 3 32.09 -16.33 58.80
CA ARG A 3 33.25 -15.45 58.86
C ARG A 3 32.94 -14.11 58.14
N PRO A 4 33.31 -12.94 58.74
CA PRO A 4 33.17 -11.65 58.02
C PRO A 4 33.87 -11.69 56.66
N TYR A 5 33.22 -11.06 55.67
CA TYR A 5 33.83 -10.92 54.34
C TYR A 5 35.08 -10.01 54.43
N ASN A 6 36.19 -10.44 53.85
CA ASN A 6 37.37 -9.59 53.78
C ASN A 6 36.98 -8.26 53.19
N ARG A 7 37.27 -7.15 53.89
CA ARG A 7 36.92 -5.79 53.50
C ARG A 7 37.24 -5.52 52.02
N LEU A 8 36.22 -5.12 51.27
CA LEU A 8 36.44 -4.69 49.91
C LEU A 8 37.20 -3.36 49.90
N VAL A 9 38.48 -3.42 49.47
CA VAL A 9 39.32 -2.22 49.38
C VAL A 9 38.97 -1.48 48.06
N VAL A 10 38.56 -0.22 48.23
CA VAL A 10 38.15 0.64 47.13
C VAL A 10 38.80 2.01 47.38
N ASP A 11 39.28 2.66 46.34
CA ASP A 11 39.84 4.00 46.44
C ASP A 11 38.81 5.05 46.89
N GLY A 12 39.29 6.18 47.42
CA GLY A 12 38.43 7.25 47.95
C GLY A 12 37.46 7.84 46.92
N PRO A 13 37.92 8.13 45.70
CA PRO A 13 37.03 8.61 44.64
C PRO A 13 35.89 7.62 44.28
N THR A 14 36.21 6.34 44.07
CA THR A 14 35.22 5.30 43.76
C THR A 14 34.23 5.13 44.92
N ARG A 15 34.67 5.16 46.17
CA ARG A 15 33.79 5.08 47.35
C ARG A 15 32.80 6.24 47.38
N ARG A 16 33.28 7.48 47.15
CA ARG A 16 32.39 8.65 47.08
C ARG A 16 31.38 8.55 45.96
N GLU A 17 31.75 8.02 44.77
CA GLU A 17 30.87 7.85 43.65
C GLU A 17 29.79 6.77 43.93
N VAL A 18 30.15 5.66 44.59
CA VAL A 18 29.17 4.64 45.02
C VAL A 18 28.15 5.25 45.98
N GLU A 19 28.59 6.03 46.96
CA GLU A 19 27.70 6.71 47.92
C GLU A 19 26.79 7.72 47.20
N ARG A 20 27.35 8.53 46.33
CA ARG A 20 26.58 9.51 45.55
C ARG A 20 25.47 8.83 44.74
N ARG A 21 25.82 7.77 43.99
CA ARG A 21 24.87 7.04 43.19
C ARG A 21 23.81 6.29 44.01
N PHE A 22 24.20 5.75 45.13
CA PHE A 22 23.23 5.07 46.03
C PHE A 22 22.15 6.02 46.52
N ARG A 23 22.48 7.29 46.81
CA ARG A 23 21.49 8.30 47.23
C ARG A 23 20.58 8.75 46.12
N GLN A 24 21.01 8.67 44.86
CA GLN A 24 20.31 9.20 43.69
C GLN A 24 19.53 8.11 42.93
N VAL A 25 19.84 6.83 43.16
CA VAL A 25 19.25 5.75 42.38
C VAL A 25 17.83 5.44 42.85
N GLU A 26 16.87 5.52 41.92
CA GLU A 26 15.44 5.14 42.12
C GLU A 26 15.20 3.65 41.85
N ASP A 27 15.95 3.06 40.94
CA ASP A 27 15.77 1.64 40.57
C ASP A 27 16.20 0.72 41.71
N VAL A 28 15.26 -0.05 42.22
CA VAL A 28 15.42 -0.98 43.35
C VAL A 28 16.53 -1.99 43.12
N ARG A 29 16.72 -2.48 41.88
CA ARG A 29 17.75 -3.48 41.57
C ARG A 29 19.16 -2.88 41.60
N ASP A 30 19.31 -1.69 41.07
CA ASP A 30 20.60 -0.99 41.06
C ASP A 30 20.92 -0.51 42.47
N ARG A 31 19.92 -0.09 43.23
CA ARG A 31 20.06 0.24 44.67
C ARG A 31 20.61 -0.94 45.46
N ARG A 32 20.04 -2.14 45.31
CA ARG A 32 20.53 -3.38 45.96
C ARG A 32 21.98 -3.69 45.60
N ARG A 33 22.39 -3.51 44.36
CA ARG A 33 23.76 -3.74 43.90
C ARG A 33 24.73 -2.75 44.53
N LEU A 34 24.37 -1.47 44.58
CA LEU A 34 25.17 -0.42 45.21
C LEU A 34 25.29 -0.63 46.72
N GLU A 35 24.20 -1.01 47.38
CA GLU A 35 24.18 -1.32 48.79
C GLU A 35 25.08 -2.51 49.15
N THR A 36 25.07 -3.55 48.31
CA THR A 36 25.98 -4.69 48.42
C THR A 36 27.45 -4.26 48.49
N VAL A 37 27.86 -3.33 47.59
CA VAL A 37 29.23 -2.80 47.56
C VAL A 37 29.49 -1.96 48.79
N ARG A 38 28.55 -1.11 49.23
CA ARG A 38 28.69 -0.27 50.45
C ARG A 38 28.93 -1.16 51.69
N LEU A 39 28.12 -2.15 51.91
CA LEU A 39 28.26 -3.07 53.08
C LEU A 39 29.57 -3.86 53.04
N ALA A 40 29.96 -4.32 51.84
CA ALA A 40 31.24 -5.01 51.68
C ALA A 40 32.47 -4.12 51.96
N CYS A 41 32.37 -2.81 51.71
CA CYS A 41 33.46 -1.83 52.02
C CYS A 41 33.62 -1.60 53.53
N THR A 42 32.65 -1.89 54.37
CA THR A 42 32.79 -1.79 55.84
C THR A 42 33.69 -2.89 56.43
N GLY A 43 33.66 -4.09 55.83
CA GLY A 43 34.34 -5.28 56.31
C GLY A 43 33.73 -5.87 57.60
N GLN A 44 32.53 -5.44 57.99
CA GLN A 44 31.88 -5.81 59.25
C GLN A 44 30.83 -6.96 59.03
N HIS A 45 30.46 -7.24 57.81
CA HIS A 45 29.37 -8.17 57.50
C HIS A 45 29.88 -9.42 56.75
N SER A 46 29.32 -10.57 57.04
CA SER A 46 29.49 -11.77 56.22
C SER A 46 28.68 -11.67 54.92
N LEU A 47 28.97 -12.51 53.92
CA LEU A 47 28.21 -12.52 52.66
C LEU A 47 26.73 -12.86 52.90
N GLU A 48 26.42 -13.69 53.87
CA GLU A 48 25.06 -14.04 54.31
C GLU A 48 24.35 -12.81 54.88
N GLN A 49 25.00 -12.09 55.79
CA GLN A 49 24.45 -10.87 56.39
C GLN A 49 24.19 -9.77 55.35
N ILE A 50 25.10 -9.62 54.36
CA ILE A 50 24.89 -8.70 53.24
C ILE A 50 23.68 -9.16 52.43
N ALA A 51 23.55 -10.45 52.11
CA ALA A 51 22.45 -11.01 51.37
C ALA A 51 21.10 -10.78 52.05
N ASP A 52 21.02 -11.01 53.35
CA ASP A 52 19.81 -10.81 54.15
C ASP A 52 19.43 -9.31 54.19
N THR A 53 20.42 -8.42 54.42
CA THR A 53 20.22 -6.95 54.49
C THR A 53 19.70 -6.42 53.18
N VAL A 54 20.25 -6.89 52.05
CA VAL A 54 19.90 -6.43 50.69
C VAL A 54 18.66 -7.14 50.10
N GLY A 55 18.23 -8.21 50.73
CA GLY A 55 17.09 -9.04 50.29
C GLY A 55 17.38 -9.79 49.00
N CYS A 56 18.51 -10.52 48.93
CA CYS A 56 18.91 -11.33 47.80
C CYS A 56 19.64 -12.61 48.21
N SER A 57 19.97 -13.51 47.30
CA SER A 57 20.75 -14.71 47.62
C SER A 57 22.24 -14.38 47.79
N ARG A 58 22.93 -15.18 48.63
CA ARG A 58 24.40 -15.13 48.80
C ARG A 58 25.13 -15.21 47.44
N ALA A 59 24.65 -16.07 46.53
CA ALA A 59 25.22 -16.20 45.20
C ALA A 59 25.13 -14.88 44.39
N ALA A 60 24.02 -14.14 44.49
CA ALA A 60 23.86 -12.85 43.86
C ALA A 60 24.90 -11.80 44.42
N VAL A 61 25.08 -11.80 45.75
CA VAL A 61 26.10 -10.94 46.39
C VAL A 61 27.50 -11.23 45.83
N GLN A 62 27.89 -12.51 45.77
CA GLN A 62 29.19 -12.93 45.21
C GLN A 62 29.35 -12.49 43.72
N ILE A 63 28.31 -12.69 42.91
CA ILE A 63 28.33 -12.28 41.51
C ILE A 63 28.50 -10.77 41.38
N TRP A 64 27.78 -9.97 42.17
CA TRP A 64 27.83 -8.53 42.09
C TRP A 64 29.18 -8.00 42.59
N LEU A 65 29.70 -8.51 43.67
CA LEU A 65 31.05 -8.13 44.20
C LEU A 65 32.14 -8.56 43.21
N GLY A 66 32.07 -9.75 42.66
CA GLY A 66 33.00 -10.20 41.61
C GLY A 66 32.96 -9.33 40.35
N LYS A 67 31.76 -8.93 39.94
CA LYS A 67 31.58 -8.03 38.79
C LYS A 67 32.13 -6.63 39.09
N PHE A 68 31.86 -6.09 40.28
CA PHE A 68 32.42 -4.80 40.69
C PHE A 68 33.94 -4.83 40.73
N LYS A 69 34.55 -5.88 41.24
CA LYS A 69 36.03 -6.04 41.29
C LYS A 69 36.65 -6.06 39.89
N ARG A 70 35.99 -6.71 38.92
CA ARG A 70 36.54 -6.83 37.55
C ARG A 70 36.26 -5.62 36.66
N GLU A 71 35.08 -5.06 36.74
CA GLU A 71 34.54 -4.12 35.74
C GLU A 71 34.17 -2.75 36.36
N GLY A 72 34.39 -2.60 37.69
CA GLY A 72 34.08 -1.35 38.43
C GLY A 72 32.56 -1.08 38.49
N LEU A 73 32.25 0.18 38.85
CA LEU A 73 30.86 0.62 39.01
C LEU A 73 30.06 0.58 37.72
N LYS A 74 30.69 0.93 36.58
CA LYS A 74 30.02 0.83 35.27
C LYS A 74 29.58 -0.61 34.99
N GLY A 75 30.45 -1.59 35.20
CA GLY A 75 30.14 -2.98 34.98
C GLY A 75 29.04 -3.52 35.91
N LEU A 76 29.04 -3.10 37.18
CA LEU A 76 28.02 -3.50 38.17
C LEU A 76 26.61 -3.08 37.73
N LEU A 77 26.47 -1.89 37.17
CA LEU A 77 25.19 -1.29 36.80
C LEU A 77 24.76 -1.58 35.33
N VAL A 78 25.67 -2.09 34.49
CA VAL A 78 25.33 -2.48 33.14
C VAL A 78 24.32 -3.65 33.13
N ARG A 79 23.17 -3.39 32.58
CA ARG A 79 22.16 -4.44 32.31
C ARG A 79 22.47 -5.11 30.97
N ARG A 80 23.04 -6.30 31.00
CA ARG A 80 23.03 -7.15 29.81
C ARG A 80 21.58 -7.55 29.53
N LYS A 81 21.00 -7.06 28.44
CA LYS A 81 19.77 -7.65 27.92
C LYS A 81 20.10 -9.12 27.60
N PRO A 82 19.29 -10.08 28.05
CA PRO A 82 19.46 -11.46 27.58
C PRO A 82 19.56 -11.41 26.06
N GLY A 83 20.54 -12.04 25.47
CA GLY A 83 20.68 -12.13 24.03
C GLY A 83 19.34 -12.63 23.49
N ALA A 84 18.78 -11.93 22.51
CA ALA A 84 17.53 -12.39 21.89
C ALA A 84 17.76 -13.81 21.37
N SER A 85 17.07 -14.78 21.94
CA SER A 85 17.05 -16.15 21.41
C SER A 85 16.71 -16.04 19.94
N LYS A 86 17.55 -16.62 19.06
CA LYS A 86 17.27 -16.65 17.62
C LYS A 86 15.89 -17.27 17.44
N SER A 87 14.96 -16.47 16.93
CA SER A 87 13.61 -16.97 16.65
C SER A 87 13.69 -17.96 15.52
N PRO A 88 13.06 -19.15 15.58
CA PRO A 88 12.96 -20.07 14.47
C PRO A 88 12.43 -19.41 13.17
N LEU A 89 11.65 -18.35 13.32
CA LEU A 89 11.16 -17.54 12.18
C LEU A 89 12.28 -16.79 11.42
N GLN A 90 13.50 -16.77 11.94
CA GLN A 90 14.68 -16.17 11.29
C GLN A 90 15.50 -17.21 10.51
N GLU A 91 15.11 -18.45 10.53
CA GLU A 91 15.76 -19.50 9.74
C GLU A 91 15.49 -19.28 8.25
N PRO A 92 16.53 -19.28 7.39
CA PRO A 92 16.38 -18.99 5.97
C PRO A 92 15.30 -19.81 5.25
N PRO A 93 15.18 -21.13 5.46
CA PRO A 93 14.14 -21.93 4.81
C PRO A 93 12.73 -21.49 5.16
N ILE A 94 12.50 -21.14 6.43
CA ILE A 94 11.18 -20.69 6.91
C ILE A 94 10.86 -19.30 6.34
N GLN A 95 11.83 -18.40 6.35
CA GLN A 95 11.64 -17.05 5.79
C GLN A 95 11.34 -17.09 4.30
N GLN A 96 12.08 -17.87 3.53
CA GLN A 96 11.87 -18.00 2.09
C GLN A 96 10.50 -18.56 1.76
N ALA A 97 10.12 -19.69 2.38
CA ALA A 97 8.80 -20.30 2.18
C ALA A 97 7.67 -19.35 2.59
N LEU A 98 7.80 -18.67 3.74
CA LEU A 98 6.78 -17.73 4.21
C LEU A 98 6.67 -16.51 3.28
N SER A 99 7.77 -16.00 2.76
CA SER A 99 7.78 -14.89 1.80
C SER A 99 7.05 -15.26 0.50
N GLN A 100 7.24 -16.48 -0.01
CA GLN A 100 6.53 -16.99 -1.17
C GLN A 100 5.02 -17.05 -0.94
N GLU A 101 4.59 -17.62 0.18
CA GLU A 101 3.17 -17.72 0.53
C GLU A 101 2.51 -16.34 0.78
N LEU A 102 3.25 -15.40 1.38
CA LEU A 102 2.79 -14.02 1.56
C LEU A 102 2.68 -13.28 0.22
N ALA A 103 3.62 -13.48 -0.69
CA ALA A 103 3.58 -12.91 -2.03
C ALA A 103 2.42 -13.46 -2.85
N ALA A 104 2.10 -14.75 -2.69
CA ALA A 104 0.94 -15.39 -3.31
C ALA A 104 -0.40 -14.99 -2.67
N GLY A 105 -0.39 -14.30 -1.51
CA GLY A 105 -1.61 -13.85 -0.84
C GLY A 105 -2.41 -14.97 -0.14
N ASN A 106 -1.76 -16.07 0.20
CA ASN A 106 -2.43 -17.29 0.71
C ASN A 106 -2.94 -17.16 2.15
N PHE A 107 -2.62 -16.08 2.87
CA PHE A 107 -3.03 -15.89 4.26
C PHE A 107 -3.92 -14.66 4.45
N ARG A 108 -5.11 -14.87 4.99
CA ARG A 108 -6.03 -13.80 5.40
C ARG A 108 -5.82 -13.34 6.84
N THR A 109 -5.30 -14.19 7.70
CA THR A 109 -5.13 -13.94 9.15
C THR A 109 -3.80 -14.45 9.66
N ALA A 110 -3.28 -13.84 10.72
CA ALA A 110 -2.10 -14.34 11.42
C ALA A 110 -2.33 -15.76 12.04
N GLY A 111 -3.58 -16.14 12.30
CA GLY A 111 -3.93 -17.48 12.74
C GLY A 111 -3.73 -18.55 11.67
N GLN A 112 -3.94 -18.21 10.39
CA GLN A 112 -3.63 -19.11 9.28
C GLN A 112 -2.11 -19.31 9.14
N VAL A 113 -1.33 -18.23 9.27
CA VAL A 113 0.13 -18.31 9.31
C VAL A 113 0.62 -19.18 10.44
N ALA A 114 0.00 -19.07 11.65
CA ALA A 114 0.36 -19.91 12.81
C ALA A 114 0.18 -21.40 12.51
N ARG A 115 -0.98 -21.79 11.99
CA ARG A 115 -1.28 -23.18 11.63
C ARG A 115 -0.35 -23.70 10.54
N TRP A 116 -0.08 -22.90 9.51
CA TRP A 116 0.83 -23.26 8.43
C TRP A 116 2.27 -23.49 8.91
N LEU A 117 2.78 -22.62 9.82
CA LEU A 117 4.10 -22.78 10.43
C LEU A 117 4.18 -24.05 11.29
N GLU A 118 3.13 -24.33 12.05
CA GLU A 118 3.06 -25.54 12.88
C GLU A 118 3.03 -26.80 12.01
N GLN A 119 2.19 -26.84 10.99
CA GLN A 119 2.04 -28.00 10.11
C GLN A 119 3.30 -28.27 9.27
N ARG A 120 3.92 -27.22 8.73
CA ARG A 120 5.04 -27.38 7.78
C ARG A 120 6.41 -27.46 8.44
N PHE A 121 6.61 -26.76 9.55
CA PHE A 121 7.91 -26.61 10.20
C PHE A 121 7.90 -26.98 11.70
N GLY A 122 6.77 -27.40 12.25
CA GLY A 122 6.64 -27.71 13.69
C GLY A 122 6.76 -26.48 14.61
N VAL A 123 6.73 -25.27 14.05
CA VAL A 123 6.95 -24.02 14.79
C VAL A 123 5.64 -23.50 15.37
N LYS A 124 5.45 -23.69 16.67
CA LYS A 124 4.27 -23.20 17.40
C LYS A 124 4.44 -21.73 17.80
N ARG A 125 3.51 -20.87 17.35
CA ARG A 125 3.44 -19.45 17.71
C ARG A 125 2.00 -19.00 17.85
N SER A 126 1.75 -18.08 18.78
CA SER A 126 0.42 -17.47 18.91
C SER A 126 0.14 -16.51 17.74
N ALA A 127 -1.12 -16.46 17.31
CA ALA A 127 -1.55 -15.51 16.26
C ALA A 127 -1.22 -14.06 16.61
N LYS A 128 -1.34 -13.68 17.90
CA LYS A 128 -0.99 -12.33 18.38
C LYS A 128 0.50 -12.02 18.18
N SER A 129 1.40 -12.95 18.54
CA SER A 129 2.84 -12.79 18.36
C SER A 129 3.21 -12.67 16.87
N LEU A 130 2.61 -13.52 16.03
CA LEU A 130 2.82 -13.49 14.58
C LEU A 130 2.29 -12.21 13.92
N TYR A 131 1.14 -11.70 14.37
CA TYR A 131 0.62 -10.43 13.85
C TYR A 131 1.62 -9.29 14.02
N TYR A 132 2.23 -9.13 15.20
CA TYR A 132 3.25 -8.12 15.45
C TYR A 132 4.57 -8.41 14.69
N TRP A 133 4.93 -9.67 14.54
CA TRP A 133 6.11 -10.06 13.79
C TRP A 133 5.95 -9.76 12.29
N LEU A 134 4.83 -10.14 11.69
CA LEU A 134 4.48 -9.84 10.28
C LEU A 134 4.55 -8.34 10.00
N LYS A 135 3.97 -7.52 10.88
CA LYS A 135 4.07 -6.05 10.75
C LYS A 135 5.52 -5.54 10.74
N ARG A 136 6.37 -6.08 11.62
CA ARG A 136 7.79 -5.71 11.65
C ARG A 136 8.55 -6.14 10.40
N CYS A 137 8.14 -7.22 9.76
CA CYS A 137 8.67 -7.68 8.48
C CYS A 137 8.10 -6.92 7.28
N GLY A 138 7.29 -5.87 7.49
CA GLY A 138 6.69 -5.06 6.43
C GLY A 138 5.46 -5.70 5.78
N ALA A 139 4.95 -6.83 6.30
CA ALA A 139 3.72 -7.42 5.78
C ALA A 139 2.51 -6.55 6.14
N VAL A 140 1.65 -6.28 5.16
CA VAL A 140 0.43 -5.49 5.29
C VAL A 140 -0.75 -6.24 4.72
N LEU A 141 -1.92 -6.06 5.31
CA LEU A 141 -3.16 -6.59 4.73
C LEU A 141 -3.52 -5.76 3.49
N ARG A 142 -3.68 -6.44 2.38
CA ARG A 142 -4.10 -5.85 1.10
C ARG A 142 -5.37 -6.52 0.61
N VAL A 143 -6.19 -5.77 -0.10
CA VAL A 143 -7.27 -6.35 -0.91
C VAL A 143 -6.64 -6.76 -2.24
N PRO A 144 -6.70 -8.06 -2.61
CA PRO A 144 -6.19 -8.51 -3.91
C PRO A 144 -6.90 -7.77 -5.04
N ARG A 145 -6.16 -7.39 -6.07
CA ARG A 145 -6.77 -6.91 -7.31
C ARG A 145 -7.28 -8.11 -8.09
N PRO A 146 -8.58 -8.15 -8.45
CA PRO A 146 -9.08 -9.22 -9.28
C PRO A 146 -8.43 -9.13 -10.67
N VAL A 147 -7.98 -10.26 -11.17
CA VAL A 147 -7.45 -10.41 -12.53
C VAL A 147 -8.34 -11.41 -13.26
N HIS A 148 -8.75 -11.07 -14.47
CA HIS A 148 -9.61 -11.96 -15.25
C HIS A 148 -8.83 -13.23 -15.65
N LEU A 149 -9.48 -14.40 -15.58
CA LEU A 149 -8.84 -15.69 -15.86
C LEU A 149 -8.24 -15.76 -17.29
N LYS A 150 -8.87 -15.08 -18.24
CA LYS A 150 -8.46 -15.04 -19.66
C LYS A 150 -7.44 -13.92 -19.96
N LYS A 151 -6.91 -13.22 -18.93
CA LYS A 151 -5.90 -12.19 -19.14
C LYS A 151 -4.61 -12.82 -19.62
N ASP A 152 -4.05 -12.29 -20.71
CA ASP A 152 -2.73 -12.63 -21.21
C ASP A 152 -1.74 -11.46 -20.91
N PRO A 153 -0.82 -11.63 -19.95
CA PRO A 153 0.18 -10.61 -19.65
C PRO A 153 1.12 -10.31 -20.82
N GLN A 154 1.45 -11.33 -21.64
CA GLN A 154 2.36 -11.17 -22.79
C GLN A 154 1.70 -10.34 -23.88
N ALA A 155 0.38 -10.49 -24.08
CA ALA A 155 -0.38 -9.68 -25.04
C ALA A 155 -0.36 -8.19 -24.67
N ALA A 156 -0.39 -7.85 -23.38
CA ALA A 156 -0.31 -6.48 -22.90
C ALA A 156 1.07 -5.85 -23.18
N GLU A 157 2.15 -6.58 -22.88
CA GLU A 157 3.53 -6.14 -23.15
C GLU A 157 3.80 -6.01 -24.67
N ALA A 158 3.39 -7.00 -25.46
CA ALA A 158 3.50 -6.98 -26.91
C ALA A 158 2.71 -5.82 -27.54
N PHE A 159 1.53 -5.50 -26.99
CA PHE A 159 0.74 -4.37 -27.44
C PHE A 159 1.49 -3.04 -27.25
N VAL A 160 2.02 -2.79 -26.06
CA VAL A 160 2.77 -1.57 -25.75
C VAL A 160 3.99 -1.45 -26.65
N ALA A 161 4.76 -2.55 -26.80
CA ALA A 161 5.96 -2.56 -27.68
C ALA A 161 5.61 -2.33 -29.15
N GLY A 162 4.46 -2.83 -29.61
CA GLY A 162 4.01 -2.72 -31.01
C GLY A 162 3.12 -1.50 -31.31
N LEU A 163 2.77 -0.68 -30.32
CA LEU A 163 1.78 0.39 -30.50
C LEU A 163 2.25 1.45 -31.51
N GLU A 164 3.48 1.88 -31.43
CA GLU A 164 4.05 2.88 -32.36
C GLU A 164 3.98 2.40 -33.82
N ALA A 165 4.34 1.14 -34.07
CA ALA A 165 4.23 0.55 -35.40
C ALA A 165 2.77 0.47 -35.89
N LYS A 166 1.83 0.15 -35.00
CA LYS A 166 0.39 0.15 -35.32
C LYS A 166 -0.12 1.54 -35.66
N LEU A 167 0.30 2.57 -34.90
CA LEU A 167 -0.09 3.97 -35.18
C LEU A 167 0.45 4.44 -36.53
N ARG A 168 1.70 4.12 -36.88
CA ARG A 168 2.31 4.46 -38.17
C ARG A 168 1.67 3.74 -39.36
N ALA A 169 1.11 2.54 -39.13
CA ALA A 169 0.46 1.76 -40.17
C ALA A 169 -0.97 2.21 -40.49
N LEU A 170 -1.53 3.15 -39.73
CA LEU A 170 -2.88 3.67 -39.97
C LEU A 170 -2.91 4.51 -41.27
N PRO A 171 -4.00 4.45 -42.05
CA PRO A 171 -4.14 5.20 -43.30
C PRO A 171 -4.51 6.65 -43.03
N LEU A 172 -3.64 7.38 -42.31
CA LEU A 172 -3.84 8.78 -41.96
C LEU A 172 -3.55 9.67 -43.17
N LYS A 173 -4.32 10.74 -43.34
CA LYS A 173 -4.09 11.69 -44.41
C LYS A 173 -2.92 12.61 -44.11
N PRO A 174 -1.89 12.69 -44.98
CA PRO A 174 -0.72 13.55 -44.78
C PRO A 174 -1.12 15.01 -44.59
N GLY A 175 -0.39 15.72 -43.73
CA GLY A 175 -0.57 17.16 -43.50
C GLY A 175 -1.74 17.53 -42.59
N ARG A 176 -2.41 16.57 -41.99
CA ARG A 176 -3.42 16.80 -40.96
C ARG A 176 -2.88 16.55 -39.55
N PRO A 177 -3.30 17.35 -38.56
CA PRO A 177 -3.00 17.03 -37.15
C PRO A 177 -3.56 15.66 -36.78
N VAL A 178 -2.84 14.89 -35.96
CA VAL A 178 -3.29 13.61 -35.45
C VAL A 178 -3.65 13.75 -33.97
N ARG A 179 -4.88 13.39 -33.60
CA ARG A 179 -5.40 13.38 -32.24
C ARG A 179 -5.48 11.94 -31.75
N VAL A 180 -4.74 11.60 -30.72
CA VAL A 180 -4.74 10.26 -30.14
C VAL A 180 -5.53 10.25 -28.83
N TRP A 181 -6.62 9.51 -28.85
CA TRP A 181 -7.57 9.42 -27.73
C TRP A 181 -7.52 8.05 -27.07
N VAL A 182 -7.63 8.02 -25.74
CA VAL A 182 -8.01 6.83 -24.98
C VAL A 182 -9.47 6.96 -24.60
N GLN A 183 -10.28 5.97 -24.91
CA GLN A 183 -11.74 6.02 -24.79
C GLN A 183 -12.22 4.83 -23.97
N ASP A 184 -13.35 5.02 -23.23
CA ASP A 184 -14.05 3.99 -22.48
C ASP A 184 -15.42 4.48 -22.01
N GLU A 185 -16.26 3.58 -21.46
CA GLU A 185 -17.58 3.87 -20.89
C GLU A 185 -17.63 3.63 -19.38
N GLY A 186 -17.69 4.71 -18.62
CA GLY A 186 -17.96 4.66 -17.19
C GLY A 186 -19.44 4.40 -16.88
N ARG A 187 -19.76 3.31 -16.22
CA ARG A 187 -21.14 3.03 -15.75
C ARG A 187 -21.40 3.68 -14.40
N PHE A 188 -22.45 4.51 -14.32
CA PHE A 188 -22.87 5.22 -13.11
C PHE A 188 -24.37 5.01 -12.85
N GLY A 189 -24.77 4.96 -11.59
CA GLY A 189 -26.17 4.71 -11.25
C GLY A 189 -26.54 5.06 -9.83
N LEU A 190 -27.82 4.89 -9.50
CA LEU A 190 -28.38 5.26 -8.22
C LEU A 190 -28.06 4.27 -7.08
N HIS A 191 -27.28 3.22 -7.39
CA HIS A 191 -26.74 2.33 -6.37
C HIS A 191 -25.61 3.06 -5.63
N THR A 192 -25.75 3.25 -4.31
CA THR A 192 -24.79 4.01 -3.50
C THR A 192 -23.41 3.33 -3.50
N ILE A 193 -22.39 4.07 -3.90
CA ILE A 193 -20.99 3.64 -3.81
C ILE A 193 -20.52 3.89 -2.39
N VAL A 194 -20.12 2.84 -1.67
CA VAL A 194 -19.60 2.95 -0.31
C VAL A 194 -18.08 2.85 -0.31
N ARG A 195 -17.42 3.87 0.22
CA ARG A 195 -15.95 3.90 0.38
C ARG A 195 -15.58 4.34 1.80
N ARG A 196 -14.33 4.09 2.19
CA ARG A 196 -13.81 4.51 3.50
C ARG A 196 -13.85 6.03 3.64
N CYS A 197 -14.24 6.49 4.81
CA CYS A 197 -14.19 7.91 5.17
C CYS A 197 -13.57 8.10 6.55
N TRP A 198 -13.14 9.31 6.84
CA TRP A 198 -12.63 9.66 8.14
C TRP A 198 -13.77 9.66 9.19
N GLY A 199 -13.49 9.09 10.35
CA GLY A 199 -14.39 9.08 11.50
C GLY A 199 -13.61 9.14 12.81
N LEU A 200 -14.27 9.59 13.87
CA LEU A 200 -13.66 9.62 15.19
C LEU A 200 -13.50 8.22 15.75
N ARG A 201 -12.41 7.97 16.47
CA ARG A 201 -12.16 6.69 17.13
C ARG A 201 -13.28 6.37 18.12
N GLY A 202 -13.84 5.17 18.02
CA GLY A 202 -14.96 4.73 18.89
C GLY A 202 -16.33 5.18 18.42
N VAL A 203 -16.44 6.02 17.39
CA VAL A 203 -17.71 6.45 16.80
C VAL A 203 -17.98 5.64 15.53
N ARG A 204 -19.16 5.01 15.45
CA ARG A 204 -19.60 4.30 14.24
C ARG A 204 -20.12 5.32 13.24
N VAL A 205 -19.45 5.42 12.08
CA VAL A 205 -19.95 6.22 10.97
C VAL A 205 -21.06 5.45 10.25
N VAL A 206 -22.22 6.09 10.09
CA VAL A 206 -23.39 5.53 9.38
C VAL A 206 -23.68 6.42 8.17
N LYS A 207 -23.92 5.81 7.02
CA LYS A 207 -24.36 6.48 5.78
C LYS A 207 -25.55 5.75 5.20
N THR A 208 -26.52 6.52 4.71
CA THR A 208 -27.68 5.97 4.03
C THR A 208 -27.24 5.27 2.74
N HIS A 209 -27.76 4.09 2.50
CA HIS A 209 -27.45 3.27 1.35
C HIS A 209 -28.74 2.89 0.63
N GLN A 210 -28.75 3.04 -0.70
CA GLN A 210 -29.85 2.54 -1.54
C GLN A 210 -29.32 1.58 -2.61
N LYS A 211 -30.19 0.63 -3.00
CA LYS A 211 -29.96 -0.34 -4.08
C LYS A 211 -30.98 -0.11 -5.18
N LYS A 212 -30.95 1.05 -5.82
CA LYS A 212 -31.81 1.34 -6.96
C LYS A 212 -31.08 1.01 -8.25
N TYR A 213 -31.61 0.09 -9.03
CA TYR A 213 -31.00 -0.44 -10.26
C TYR A 213 -31.39 0.43 -11.46
N GLN A 214 -30.99 1.69 -11.42
CA GLN A 214 -31.11 2.62 -12.51
C GLN A 214 -29.70 3.13 -12.87
N TRP A 215 -29.32 2.99 -14.12
CA TRP A 215 -27.96 3.21 -14.60
C TRP A 215 -27.94 4.06 -15.84
N GLY A 216 -26.85 4.74 -16.08
CA GLY A 216 -26.49 5.36 -17.33
C GLY A 216 -24.99 5.27 -17.53
N TYR A 217 -24.53 5.78 -18.65
CA TYR A 217 -23.14 5.66 -19.09
C TYR A 217 -22.56 7.02 -19.38
N LEU A 218 -21.33 7.25 -18.92
CA LEU A 218 -20.53 8.37 -19.33
C LEU A 218 -19.50 7.86 -20.35
N TYR A 219 -19.74 8.15 -21.63
CA TYR A 219 -18.75 7.95 -22.67
C TYR A 219 -17.69 9.04 -22.50
N GLY A 220 -16.43 8.67 -22.38
CA GLY A 220 -15.34 9.60 -22.20
C GLY A 220 -14.16 9.30 -23.10
N ALA A 221 -13.47 10.33 -23.52
CA ALA A 221 -12.20 10.24 -24.23
C ALA A 221 -11.23 11.28 -23.71
N LEU A 222 -9.99 10.87 -23.47
CA LEU A 222 -8.87 11.74 -23.09
C LEU A 222 -7.85 11.76 -24.20
N GLU A 223 -7.55 12.95 -24.74
CA GLU A 223 -6.50 13.12 -25.72
C GLU A 223 -5.12 13.07 -25.03
N ILE A 224 -4.27 12.19 -25.50
CA ILE A 224 -2.98 11.93 -24.85
C ILE A 224 -2.03 13.12 -25.01
N GLY A 225 -2.01 13.77 -26.18
CA GLY A 225 -1.07 14.85 -26.52
C GLY A 225 -1.41 16.16 -25.81
N THR A 226 -2.61 16.68 -26.03
CA THR A 226 -3.02 18.00 -25.52
C THR A 226 -3.69 17.96 -24.15
N GLY A 227 -4.12 16.80 -23.68
CA GLY A 227 -4.88 16.68 -22.43
C GLY A 227 -6.33 17.16 -22.55
N ARG A 228 -6.89 17.18 -23.75
CA ARG A 228 -8.30 17.51 -24.00
C ARG A 228 -9.19 16.37 -23.53
N THR A 229 -10.37 16.72 -23.04
CA THR A 229 -11.40 15.76 -22.61
C THR A 229 -12.67 15.96 -23.42
N GLU A 230 -13.23 14.87 -23.92
CA GLU A 230 -14.57 14.83 -24.50
C GLU A 230 -15.41 13.83 -23.70
N ALA A 231 -16.66 14.20 -23.39
CA ALA A 231 -17.54 13.35 -22.61
C ALA A 231 -19.02 13.56 -22.96
N LEU A 232 -19.76 12.44 -23.04
CA LEU A 232 -21.22 12.46 -23.29
C LEU A 232 -21.93 11.51 -22.32
N PHE A 233 -23.06 11.98 -21.75
CA PHE A 233 -23.96 11.15 -20.95
C PHE A 233 -24.94 10.42 -21.84
N MET A 234 -24.99 9.11 -21.73
CA MET A 234 -25.81 8.24 -22.54
C MET A 234 -26.64 7.28 -21.67
N PRO A 235 -27.88 6.96 -22.08
CA PRO A 235 -28.77 6.10 -21.28
C PRO A 235 -28.35 4.61 -21.26
N HIS A 236 -27.68 4.18 -22.29
CA HIS A 236 -27.23 2.77 -22.46
C HIS A 236 -25.96 2.69 -23.28
N ALA A 237 -25.27 1.55 -23.19
CA ALA A 237 -24.13 1.20 -24.03
C ALA A 237 -24.61 0.35 -25.20
N ALA A 238 -24.48 0.86 -26.42
CA ALA A 238 -24.89 0.21 -27.64
C ALA A 238 -24.01 0.67 -28.81
N LEU A 239 -24.06 -0.06 -29.92
CA LEU A 239 -23.26 0.23 -31.11
C LEU A 239 -23.58 1.62 -31.69
N GLU A 240 -24.86 1.97 -31.76
CA GLU A 240 -25.33 3.28 -32.28
C GLU A 240 -24.83 4.44 -31.38
N VAL A 241 -24.74 4.19 -30.08
CA VAL A 241 -24.26 5.18 -29.12
C VAL A 241 -22.76 5.36 -29.25
N SER A 242 -21.99 4.28 -29.40
CA SER A 242 -20.56 4.33 -29.70
C SER A 242 -20.29 5.07 -31.00
N GLU A 243 -21.08 4.83 -32.05
CA GLU A 243 -20.99 5.55 -33.32
C GLU A 243 -21.26 7.05 -33.16
N ALA A 244 -22.32 7.41 -32.40
CA ALA A 244 -22.63 8.81 -32.10
C ALA A 244 -21.48 9.52 -31.37
N PHE A 245 -20.84 8.83 -30.41
CA PHE A 245 -19.69 9.36 -29.70
C PHE A 245 -18.46 9.55 -30.61
N LEU A 246 -18.17 8.59 -31.48
CA LEU A 246 -17.09 8.71 -32.47
C LEU A 246 -17.34 9.87 -33.45
N LYS A 247 -18.60 10.07 -33.89
CA LYS A 247 -18.98 11.26 -34.70
C LYS A 247 -18.76 12.56 -33.93
N HIS A 248 -19.10 12.60 -32.65
CA HIS A 248 -18.82 13.73 -31.77
C HIS A 248 -17.32 14.03 -31.70
N LEU A 249 -16.47 13.01 -31.48
CA LEU A 249 -15.01 13.19 -31.50
C LEU A 249 -14.51 13.73 -32.82
N ALA A 250 -14.97 13.21 -33.97
CA ALA A 250 -14.59 13.71 -35.30
C ALA A 250 -14.99 15.15 -35.53
N GLN A 251 -16.11 15.61 -34.96
CA GLN A 251 -16.60 16.98 -35.04
C GLN A 251 -15.86 17.92 -34.09
N SER A 252 -15.26 17.42 -33.02
CA SER A 252 -14.54 18.23 -32.04
C SER A 252 -13.31 18.93 -32.61
N ASP A 253 -12.67 18.33 -33.65
CA ASP A 253 -11.63 18.95 -34.47
C ASP A 253 -11.73 18.45 -35.92
N PRO A 254 -12.54 19.11 -36.78
CA PRO A 254 -12.79 18.66 -38.14
C PRO A 254 -11.54 18.68 -39.06
N ALA A 255 -10.46 19.37 -38.68
CA ALA A 255 -9.21 19.40 -39.42
C ALA A 255 -8.30 18.20 -39.15
N ALA A 256 -8.51 17.50 -38.03
CA ALA A 256 -7.62 16.43 -37.55
C ALA A 256 -8.03 15.04 -38.03
N GLU A 257 -7.10 14.10 -37.97
CA GLU A 257 -7.32 12.66 -37.96
C GLU A 257 -7.42 12.20 -36.51
N HIS A 258 -8.40 11.37 -36.16
CA HIS A 258 -8.65 10.93 -34.79
C HIS A 258 -8.32 9.45 -34.65
N VAL A 259 -7.37 9.12 -33.83
CA VAL A 259 -7.01 7.75 -33.49
C VAL A 259 -7.58 7.44 -32.11
N VAL A 260 -8.51 6.49 -32.04
CA VAL A 260 -9.18 6.10 -30.79
C VAL A 260 -8.66 4.76 -30.32
N ILE A 261 -8.04 4.73 -29.15
CA ILE A 261 -7.58 3.52 -28.48
C ILE A 261 -8.67 3.12 -27.49
N TRP A 262 -9.31 1.96 -27.69
CA TRP A 262 -10.38 1.48 -26.85
C TRP A 262 -10.30 -0.03 -26.59
N ASP A 263 -11.14 -0.56 -25.71
CA ASP A 263 -11.23 -1.99 -25.47
C ASP A 263 -12.04 -2.73 -26.57
N GLY A 264 -12.10 -4.04 -26.46
CA GLY A 264 -12.85 -4.90 -27.39
C GLY A 264 -14.28 -5.21 -26.93
N ALA A 265 -14.99 -4.26 -26.32
CA ALA A 265 -16.38 -4.48 -25.89
C ALA A 265 -17.27 -4.87 -27.06
N GLY A 266 -18.27 -5.72 -26.79
CA GLY A 266 -19.11 -6.31 -27.83
C GLY A 266 -19.99 -5.31 -28.60
N PHE A 267 -20.17 -4.10 -28.06
CA PHE A 267 -20.89 -2.98 -28.65
C PHE A 267 -19.98 -1.96 -29.34
N HIS A 268 -18.66 -2.20 -29.39
CA HIS A 268 -17.72 -1.42 -30.17
C HIS A 268 -17.71 -1.91 -31.63
N GLN A 269 -17.46 -0.97 -32.55
CA GLN A 269 -17.32 -1.32 -33.95
C GLN A 269 -16.06 -2.17 -34.16
N LYS A 270 -16.25 -3.35 -34.74
CA LYS A 270 -15.13 -4.22 -35.11
C LYS A 270 -14.54 -3.70 -36.42
N SER A 271 -13.22 -3.61 -36.47
CA SER A 271 -12.51 -3.26 -37.72
C SER A 271 -13.01 -4.10 -38.89
N GLY A 272 -13.45 -3.43 -39.97
CA GLY A 272 -13.96 -4.08 -41.20
C GLY A 272 -15.42 -4.54 -41.19
N THR A 273 -16.15 -4.45 -40.06
CA THR A 273 -17.56 -4.90 -40.00
C THR A 273 -18.57 -3.74 -40.00
N HIS A 274 -18.18 -2.54 -39.59
CA HIS A 274 -19.01 -1.35 -39.56
C HIS A 274 -18.23 -0.14 -40.09
N ALA A 275 -18.92 0.77 -40.79
CA ALA A 275 -18.30 2.02 -41.22
C ALA A 275 -17.96 2.89 -40.01
N LEU A 276 -16.68 3.22 -39.86
CA LEU A 276 -16.24 4.26 -38.93
C LEU A 276 -16.56 5.65 -39.52
N PRO A 277 -16.82 6.67 -38.69
CA PRO A 277 -16.92 8.01 -39.17
C PRO A 277 -15.64 8.42 -39.92
N ASP A 278 -15.78 9.29 -40.91
CA ASP A 278 -14.62 9.84 -41.63
C ASP A 278 -13.56 10.38 -40.65
N ARG A 279 -12.29 10.10 -40.94
CA ARG A 279 -11.14 10.54 -40.14
C ARG A 279 -11.04 9.92 -38.73
N VAL A 280 -11.82 8.87 -38.44
CA VAL A 280 -11.72 8.12 -37.21
C VAL A 280 -11.06 6.76 -37.49
N HIS A 281 -9.99 6.50 -36.79
CA HIS A 281 -9.22 5.24 -36.84
C HIS A 281 -9.22 4.60 -35.46
N VAL A 282 -9.40 3.31 -35.40
CA VAL A 282 -9.49 2.59 -34.12
C VAL A 282 -8.30 1.66 -33.92
N VAL A 283 -7.74 1.70 -32.73
CA VAL A 283 -6.71 0.77 -32.26
C VAL A 283 -7.28 0.00 -31.06
N GLN A 284 -7.49 -1.28 -31.21
CA GLN A 284 -8.08 -2.11 -30.18
C GLN A 284 -7.03 -2.55 -29.15
N LEU A 285 -7.34 -2.37 -27.86
CA LEU A 285 -6.56 -2.89 -26.73
C LEU A 285 -6.66 -4.42 -26.67
N PRO A 286 -5.65 -5.11 -26.11
CA PRO A 286 -5.77 -6.52 -25.80
C PRO A 286 -6.94 -6.78 -24.85
N GLY A 287 -7.62 -7.88 -25.03
CA GLY A 287 -8.74 -8.26 -24.17
C GLY A 287 -8.34 -8.38 -22.70
N TYR A 288 -9.24 -8.01 -21.81
CA TYR A 288 -9.05 -8.12 -20.35
C TYR A 288 -7.83 -7.36 -19.80
N SER A 289 -7.45 -6.24 -20.41
CA SER A 289 -6.30 -5.42 -20.03
C SER A 289 -6.68 -3.97 -19.67
N PRO A 290 -7.61 -3.76 -18.72
CA PRO A 290 -8.08 -2.42 -18.35
C PRO A 290 -6.93 -1.52 -17.81
N GLU A 291 -5.86 -2.12 -17.26
CA GLU A 291 -4.69 -1.37 -16.80
C GLU A 291 -3.94 -0.64 -17.91
N LEU A 292 -4.13 -1.01 -19.16
CA LEU A 292 -3.58 -0.30 -20.31
C LEU A 292 -4.41 0.94 -20.67
N ASN A 293 -5.70 0.99 -20.28
CA ASN A 293 -6.54 2.14 -20.54
C ASN A 293 -6.47 3.15 -19.39
N PRO A 294 -5.76 4.27 -19.53
CA PRO A 294 -5.60 5.22 -18.43
C PRO A 294 -6.90 5.97 -18.06
N ILE A 295 -7.93 5.93 -18.89
CA ILE A 295 -9.23 6.56 -18.58
C ILE A 295 -9.96 5.85 -17.42
N GLU A 296 -9.63 4.60 -17.14
CA GLU A 296 -10.13 3.87 -15.96
C GLU A 296 -9.82 4.61 -14.65
N LYS A 297 -8.70 5.35 -14.60
CA LYS A 297 -8.35 6.20 -13.47
C LYS A 297 -9.33 7.37 -13.31
N LEU A 298 -9.84 7.90 -14.42
CA LEU A 298 -10.87 8.94 -14.38
C LEU A 298 -12.15 8.40 -13.73
N TRP A 299 -12.58 7.20 -14.10
CA TRP A 299 -13.74 6.56 -13.49
C TRP A 299 -13.57 6.37 -11.99
N ASP A 300 -12.38 5.97 -11.54
CA ASP A 300 -12.10 5.83 -10.11
C ASP A 300 -12.19 7.17 -9.36
N VAL A 301 -11.64 8.24 -9.92
CA VAL A 301 -11.70 9.59 -9.32
C VAL A 301 -13.14 10.09 -9.28
N LEU A 302 -13.91 9.94 -10.37
CA LEU A 302 -15.32 10.34 -10.39
C LEU A 302 -16.16 9.54 -9.38
N LYS A 303 -15.94 8.22 -9.30
CA LYS A 303 -16.60 7.38 -8.29
C LYS A 303 -16.22 7.74 -6.86
N ASP A 304 -14.98 8.20 -6.62
CA ASP A 304 -14.57 8.71 -5.31
C ASP A 304 -15.29 10.00 -4.92
N GLY A 305 -15.48 10.93 -5.86
CA GLY A 305 -16.26 12.15 -5.64
C GLY A 305 -17.76 11.91 -5.37
N LEU A 306 -18.29 10.78 -5.87
CA LEU A 306 -19.69 10.40 -5.71
C LEU A 306 -19.93 9.44 -4.53
N CYS A 307 -18.89 8.89 -3.92
CA CYS A 307 -19.03 7.89 -2.87
C CYS A 307 -19.69 8.44 -1.61
N ASN A 308 -20.38 7.54 -0.86
CA ASN A 308 -21.07 7.86 0.39
C ASN A 308 -22.15 8.96 0.27
N ARG A 309 -22.63 9.22 -0.95
CA ARG A 309 -23.70 10.17 -1.25
C ARG A 309 -24.94 9.41 -1.73
N LEU A 310 -26.12 9.97 -1.46
CA LEU A 310 -27.39 9.46 -1.93
C LEU A 310 -27.89 10.36 -3.06
N PHE A 311 -28.31 9.78 -4.16
CA PHE A 311 -28.91 10.48 -5.30
C PHE A 311 -30.32 9.96 -5.53
N HIS A 312 -31.31 10.85 -5.55
CA HIS A 312 -32.71 10.46 -5.68
C HIS A 312 -33.14 10.26 -7.13
N SER A 313 -32.44 10.88 -8.08
CA SER A 313 -32.71 10.78 -9.51
C SER A 313 -31.40 10.68 -10.33
N MET A 314 -31.52 10.23 -11.57
CA MET A 314 -30.39 10.24 -12.52
C MET A 314 -29.95 11.66 -12.84
N GLU A 315 -30.87 12.61 -12.89
CA GLU A 315 -30.55 14.02 -13.11
C GLU A 315 -29.63 14.59 -12.02
N GLU A 316 -29.98 14.32 -10.74
CA GLU A 316 -29.13 14.73 -9.60
C GLU A 316 -27.74 14.10 -9.66
N LEU A 317 -27.67 12.80 -10.07
CA LEU A 317 -26.40 12.11 -10.26
C LEU A 317 -25.58 12.73 -11.40
N TRP A 318 -26.21 13.03 -12.55
CA TRP A 318 -25.52 13.66 -13.69
C TRP A 318 -24.98 15.04 -13.36
N GLN A 319 -25.76 15.87 -12.65
CA GLN A 319 -25.27 17.17 -12.17
C GLN A 319 -24.09 17.05 -11.21
N ALA A 320 -24.08 16.04 -10.36
CA ALA A 320 -22.94 15.75 -9.51
C ALA A 320 -21.72 15.29 -10.31
N LEU A 321 -21.93 14.40 -11.31
CA LEU A 321 -20.88 13.96 -12.21
C LEU A 321 -20.29 15.10 -13.03
N CYS A 322 -21.10 16.03 -13.53
CA CYS A 322 -20.60 17.22 -14.23
C CYS A 322 -19.62 18.02 -13.36
N ARG A 323 -19.97 18.23 -12.09
CA ARG A 323 -19.08 18.94 -11.15
C ARG A 323 -17.76 18.20 -10.88
N GLU A 324 -17.81 16.87 -10.76
CA GLU A 324 -16.60 16.06 -10.56
C GLU A 324 -15.75 15.95 -11.83
N LEU A 325 -16.37 16.06 -13.01
CA LEU A 325 -15.69 16.01 -14.31
C LEU A 325 -15.07 17.36 -14.70
N GLU A 326 -15.66 18.47 -14.26
CA GLU A 326 -15.25 19.85 -14.64
C GLU A 326 -13.73 20.10 -14.54
N PRO A 327 -13.01 19.65 -13.47
CA PRO A 327 -11.56 19.85 -13.38
C PRO A 327 -10.77 19.16 -14.52
N PHE A 328 -11.33 18.14 -15.15
CA PHE A 328 -10.67 17.37 -16.20
C PHE A 328 -10.84 17.95 -17.60
N TYR A 329 -11.54 19.07 -17.75
CA TYR A 329 -11.47 19.92 -18.96
C TYR A 329 -10.22 20.80 -18.96
N GLN A 330 -9.42 20.80 -17.88
CA GLN A 330 -8.13 21.46 -17.83
C GLN A 330 -7.01 20.48 -18.22
N PRO A 331 -6.20 20.76 -19.26
CA PRO A 331 -5.14 19.85 -19.74
C PRO A 331 -4.18 19.37 -18.65
N ALA A 332 -3.78 20.26 -17.75
CA ALA A 332 -2.86 19.91 -16.65
C ALA A 332 -3.39 18.79 -15.75
N ARG A 333 -4.71 18.73 -15.53
CA ARG A 333 -5.34 17.67 -14.72
C ARG A 333 -5.37 16.35 -15.47
N VAL A 334 -5.63 16.37 -16.75
CA VAL A 334 -5.60 15.17 -17.59
C VAL A 334 -4.17 14.63 -17.68
N HIS A 335 -3.17 15.47 -17.90
CA HIS A 335 -1.76 15.05 -17.91
C HIS A 335 -1.34 14.44 -16.55
N GLN A 336 -1.79 15.02 -15.43
CA GLN A 336 -1.55 14.46 -14.11
C GLN A 336 -2.22 13.08 -13.95
N LEU A 337 -3.43 12.89 -14.45
CA LEU A 337 -4.18 11.64 -14.42
C LEU A 337 -3.51 10.56 -15.28
N LEU A 338 -3.14 10.90 -16.50
CA LEU A 338 -2.45 10.03 -17.45
C LEU A 338 -1.09 9.60 -16.88
N GLY A 339 -0.35 10.51 -16.23
CA GLY A 339 0.88 10.26 -15.50
C GLY A 339 1.93 9.51 -16.33
N HIS A 340 2.37 8.36 -15.84
CA HIS A 340 3.35 7.50 -16.51
C HIS A 340 2.69 6.37 -17.32
N SER A 341 1.57 6.63 -17.98
CA SER A 341 0.98 5.61 -18.85
C SER A 341 1.97 5.26 -19.98
N PRO A 342 2.23 3.98 -20.24
CA PRO A 342 3.10 3.57 -21.34
C PRO A 342 2.59 4.04 -22.72
N LEU A 343 1.29 4.31 -22.86
CA LEU A 343 0.70 4.85 -24.09
C LEU A 343 1.16 6.30 -24.38
N LEU A 344 1.52 7.10 -23.35
CA LEU A 344 2.00 8.46 -23.52
C LEU A 344 3.29 8.55 -24.33
N ALA A 345 4.26 7.66 -24.05
CA ALA A 345 5.53 7.67 -24.74
C ALA A 345 5.37 7.42 -26.25
N CYS A 346 4.50 6.46 -26.59
CA CYS A 346 4.23 6.08 -27.99
C CYS A 346 3.43 7.15 -28.76
N ALA A 347 2.46 7.79 -28.11
CA ALA A 347 1.61 8.80 -28.75
C ALA A 347 2.38 10.11 -29.02
N ASN A 348 3.25 10.54 -28.11
CA ASN A 348 4.10 11.72 -28.29
C ASN A 348 5.10 11.55 -29.46
N ALA A 349 5.58 10.34 -29.70
CA ALA A 349 6.43 10.03 -30.85
C ALA A 349 5.68 10.18 -32.19
N SER A 350 4.37 9.93 -32.19
CA SER A 350 3.52 10.01 -33.40
C SER A 350 2.95 11.41 -33.68
N SER A 351 2.87 12.27 -32.65
CA SER A 351 2.35 13.65 -32.78
C SER A 351 3.39 14.65 -33.36
N ASN A 352 4.66 14.25 -33.42
CA ASN A 352 5.76 15.09 -33.90
C ASN A 352 6.15 14.78 -35.36
N GLN A 353 5.36 14.04 -36.08
CA GLN A 353 5.47 13.80 -37.54
C GLN A 353 4.33 14.49 -38.29
#